data_8f1ea5d7f01c789b28b45c3a21bd3e95
#
_entry.id   8f1ea5d7f01c789b28b45c3a21bd3e95
#
_cell.length_a   1.000
_cell.length_b   1.000
_cell.length_c   1.000
_cell.angle_alpha   90.00
_cell.angle_beta   90.00
_cell.angle_gamma   90.00
#
_symmetry.space_group_name_H-M   'P 1'
#
loop_
_entity.id
_entity.type
_entity.pdbx_description
1 polymer ?
#
loop_
_entity_poly.entity_id
_entity_poly.type
_entity_poly.pdbx_seq_one_letter_code
_entity_poly.pdbx_strand_id
1 'polypeptide(L)'
;MKKLILSAALTGAATNRSHCPHIPYTPVELGEEARRAVDAGASIVHIHAREDDGTPSWRTEVFEQIHAEVRKRCPDVIINYSTGAIGLSVEERIKHLPATKPDMAAFNMGSMNYGIYSKRSKQFYWNGIFENSFDTLIHVVKVMTENNICPEMECFDTGHIRNAEPLRDMGLLPKNATYSLVMGVMGGIPATPENLIHQIKQVPEGSFWQSIVISRKQWQLSAIAAAMDGNFRVGLEDNFYLPTGEMAKSNGECVEAGATLARMIGREIATIAETREMLKIPLNS
;
A
#
# COMPACT_ATOMS: atom_id res chain seq x y z
N MET A 1 10.23 8.12 21.03
CA MET A 1 9.45 7.30 20.08
C MET A 1 10.21 7.21 18.76
N LYS A 2 10.12 6.11 18.03
CA LYS A 2 10.71 5.98 16.70
C LYS A 2 10.03 6.96 15.74
N LYS A 3 10.75 7.48 14.75
CA LYS A 3 10.14 8.26 13.66
C LYS A 3 9.10 7.43 12.93
N LEU A 4 8.06 8.08 12.43
CA LEU A 4 6.96 7.43 11.73
C LEU A 4 7.19 7.50 10.22
N ILE A 5 7.14 6.37 9.54
CA ILE A 5 7.11 6.31 8.08
C ILE A 5 5.68 6.55 7.61
N LEU A 6 5.49 7.54 6.75
CA LEU A 6 4.21 7.86 6.16
C LEU A 6 4.19 7.46 4.69
N SER A 7 3.29 6.54 4.34
CA SER A 7 3.09 6.06 2.98
C SER A 7 1.88 6.74 2.34
N ALA A 8 1.95 7.03 1.04
CA ALA A 8 0.85 7.57 0.26
C ALA A 8 0.39 6.60 -0.83
N ALA A 9 -0.87 6.18 -0.81
CA ALA A 9 -1.49 5.34 -1.84
C ALA A 9 -2.26 6.21 -2.82
N LEU A 10 -1.70 6.40 -4.04
CA LEU A 10 -2.07 7.51 -4.90
C LEU A 10 -3.40 7.33 -5.65
N THR A 11 -3.72 6.12 -6.12
CA THR A 11 -4.82 5.94 -7.08
C THR A 11 -5.69 4.71 -6.87
N GLY A 12 -5.11 3.55 -6.45
CA GLY A 12 -5.83 2.28 -6.33
C GLY A 12 -6.38 1.73 -7.66
N ALA A 13 -7.11 0.63 -7.59
CA ALA A 13 -7.73 -0.02 -8.74
C ALA A 13 -9.27 -0.08 -8.67
N ALA A 14 -9.86 0.05 -7.46
CA ALA A 14 -11.28 -0.23 -7.21
C ALA A 14 -12.19 0.99 -7.39
N THR A 15 -11.67 2.19 -7.21
CA THR A 15 -12.43 3.45 -7.27
C THR A 15 -12.10 4.23 -8.54
N ASN A 16 -12.92 5.22 -8.88
CA ASN A 16 -12.75 6.04 -10.07
C ASN A 16 -13.20 7.49 -9.83
N ARG A 17 -13.09 8.35 -10.83
CA ARG A 17 -13.42 9.79 -10.75
C ARG A 17 -14.90 10.09 -10.48
N SER A 18 -15.81 9.13 -10.65
CA SER A 18 -17.20 9.31 -10.21
C SER A 18 -17.33 9.24 -8.68
N HIS A 19 -16.39 8.59 -7.99
CA HIS A 19 -16.33 8.52 -6.53
C HIS A 19 -15.52 9.69 -5.95
N CYS A 20 -14.37 10.00 -6.57
CA CYS A 20 -13.52 11.13 -6.23
C CYS A 20 -12.88 11.69 -7.50
N PRO A 21 -13.23 12.94 -7.91
CA PRO A 21 -12.74 13.51 -9.17
C PRO A 21 -11.23 13.77 -9.22
N HIS A 22 -10.57 13.71 -8.06
CA HIS A 22 -9.15 13.99 -7.89
C HIS A 22 -8.23 12.77 -8.01
N ILE A 23 -8.78 11.57 -8.27
CA ILE A 23 -7.97 10.35 -8.46
C ILE A 23 -7.11 10.50 -9.71
N PRO A 24 -5.77 10.38 -9.59
CA PRO A 24 -4.87 10.43 -10.75
C PRO A 24 -4.96 9.14 -11.57
N TYR A 25 -4.93 9.25 -12.90
CA TYR A 25 -4.95 8.11 -13.82
C TYR A 25 -3.68 8.01 -14.64
N THR A 26 -3.29 9.13 -15.26
CA THR A 26 -2.16 9.15 -16.20
C THR A 26 -0.80 9.14 -15.49
N PRO A 27 0.28 8.69 -16.16
CA PRO A 27 1.64 8.76 -15.61
C PRO A 27 2.04 10.16 -15.13
N VAL A 28 1.66 11.20 -15.87
CA VAL A 28 1.94 12.60 -15.51
C VAL A 28 1.22 12.99 -14.22
N GLU A 29 -0.08 12.71 -14.11
CA GLU A 29 -0.87 12.99 -12.91
C GLU A 29 -0.33 12.23 -11.70
N LEU A 30 0.07 10.96 -11.87
CA LEU A 30 0.68 10.15 -10.81
C LEU A 30 2.02 10.73 -10.34
N GLY A 31 2.84 11.23 -11.26
CA GLY A 31 4.09 11.92 -10.92
C GLY A 31 3.83 13.24 -10.15
N GLU A 32 2.80 14.00 -10.52
CA GLU A 32 2.40 15.22 -9.80
C GLU A 32 1.85 14.91 -8.41
N GLU A 33 1.01 13.89 -8.27
CA GLU A 33 0.48 13.47 -6.98
C GLU A 33 1.57 12.88 -6.08
N ALA A 34 2.53 12.14 -6.63
CA ALA A 34 3.72 11.70 -5.89
C ALA A 34 4.49 12.91 -5.33
N ARG A 35 4.70 13.96 -6.14
CA ARG A 35 5.36 15.18 -5.69
C ARG A 35 4.59 15.86 -4.56
N ARG A 36 3.26 16.04 -4.69
CA ARG A 36 2.42 16.62 -3.64
C ARG A 36 2.49 15.81 -2.33
N ALA A 37 2.45 14.49 -2.44
CA ALA A 37 2.56 13.59 -1.29
C ALA A 37 3.94 13.70 -0.59
N VAL A 38 5.03 13.74 -1.37
CA VAL A 38 6.39 13.91 -0.85
C VAL A 38 6.57 15.27 -0.17
N ASP A 39 6.08 16.34 -0.77
CA ASP A 39 6.15 17.69 -0.18
C ASP A 39 5.40 17.78 1.15
N ALA A 40 4.35 16.99 1.32
CA ALA A 40 3.58 16.90 2.56
C ALA A 40 4.19 15.94 3.60
N GLY A 41 5.21 15.13 3.25
CA GLY A 41 5.96 14.30 4.18
C GLY A 41 5.90 12.79 3.91
N ALA A 42 5.32 12.33 2.81
CA ALA A 42 5.38 10.92 2.43
C ALA A 42 6.79 10.53 2.00
N SER A 43 7.26 9.37 2.44
CA SER A 43 8.53 8.79 2.01
C SER A 43 8.37 7.58 1.09
N ILE A 44 7.17 7.00 1.05
CA ILE A 44 6.79 5.89 0.18
C ILE A 44 5.54 6.30 -0.62
N VAL A 45 5.52 6.02 -1.91
CA VAL A 45 4.34 6.17 -2.76
C VAL A 45 3.92 4.81 -3.31
N HIS A 46 2.70 4.38 -2.98
CA HIS A 46 2.10 3.15 -3.48
C HIS A 46 1.25 3.46 -4.72
N ILE A 47 1.45 2.68 -5.78
CA ILE A 47 0.90 3.00 -7.08
C ILE A 47 0.32 1.75 -7.76
N HIS A 48 -0.92 1.87 -8.22
CA HIS A 48 -1.51 1.03 -9.26
C HIS A 48 -1.35 1.73 -10.62
N ALA A 49 -1.15 0.96 -11.68
CA ALA A 49 -1.22 1.51 -13.02
C ALA A 49 -2.66 1.55 -13.52
N ARG A 50 -2.99 2.57 -14.30
CA ARG A 50 -4.27 2.73 -14.98
C ARG A 50 -4.06 3.15 -16.42
N GLU A 51 -5.01 2.79 -17.28
CA GLU A 51 -5.16 3.36 -18.60
C GLU A 51 -5.76 4.78 -18.49
N ASP A 52 -5.71 5.55 -19.57
CA ASP A 52 -6.19 6.95 -19.58
C ASP A 52 -7.69 7.10 -19.24
N ASP A 53 -8.48 6.06 -19.51
CA ASP A 53 -9.90 6.00 -19.16
C ASP A 53 -10.16 5.64 -17.70
N GLY A 54 -9.10 5.35 -16.94
CA GLY A 54 -9.13 5.00 -15.53
C GLY A 54 -9.32 3.51 -15.25
N THR A 55 -9.39 2.65 -16.25
CA THR A 55 -9.40 1.19 -16.05
C THR A 55 -8.04 0.72 -15.52
N PRO A 56 -7.99 -0.30 -14.63
CA PRO A 56 -6.72 -0.84 -14.17
C PRO A 56 -5.86 -1.37 -15.32
N SER A 57 -4.55 -1.11 -15.28
CA SER A 57 -3.58 -1.57 -16.26
C SER A 57 -2.51 -2.45 -15.59
N TRP A 58 -2.07 -3.49 -16.31
CA TRP A 58 -0.92 -4.33 -15.94
C TRP A 58 0.14 -4.33 -17.04
N ARG A 59 0.05 -3.39 -17.98
CA ARG A 59 1.02 -3.24 -19.07
C ARG A 59 2.33 -2.68 -18.54
N THR A 60 3.43 -3.35 -18.86
CA THR A 60 4.78 -2.96 -18.45
C THR A 60 5.11 -1.53 -18.88
N GLU A 61 4.74 -1.15 -20.09
CA GLU A 61 5.01 0.17 -20.67
C GLU A 61 4.35 1.30 -19.87
N VAL A 62 3.15 1.05 -19.30
CA VAL A 62 2.47 2.04 -18.46
C VAL A 62 3.21 2.22 -17.13
N PHE A 63 3.66 1.11 -16.51
CA PHE A 63 4.49 1.18 -15.31
C PHE A 63 5.83 1.87 -15.55
N GLU A 64 6.49 1.64 -16.70
CA GLU A 64 7.73 2.33 -17.08
C GLU A 64 7.52 3.85 -17.22
N GLN A 65 6.42 4.27 -17.85
CA GLN A 65 6.05 5.69 -17.97
C GLN A 65 5.78 6.31 -16.61
N ILE A 66 5.03 5.62 -15.73
CA ILE A 66 4.78 6.07 -14.36
C ILE A 66 6.10 6.19 -13.59
N HIS A 67 6.99 5.19 -13.71
CA HIS A 67 8.29 5.20 -13.05
C HIS A 67 9.11 6.42 -13.47
N ALA A 68 9.20 6.69 -14.77
CA ALA A 68 9.92 7.83 -15.31
C ALA A 68 9.36 9.18 -14.79
N GLU A 69 8.03 9.33 -14.79
CA GLU A 69 7.39 10.57 -14.35
C GLU A 69 7.51 10.81 -12.83
N VAL A 70 7.46 9.74 -12.02
CA VAL A 70 7.69 9.83 -10.57
C VAL A 70 9.15 10.17 -10.29
N ARG A 71 10.12 9.46 -10.90
CA ARG A 71 11.57 9.70 -10.70
C ARG A 71 11.99 11.09 -11.14
N LYS A 72 11.44 11.61 -12.22
CA LYS A 72 11.70 12.97 -12.71
C LYS A 72 11.34 14.04 -11.66
N ARG A 73 10.29 13.84 -10.87
CA ARG A 73 9.77 14.80 -9.88
C ARG A 73 10.27 14.51 -8.47
N CYS A 74 10.47 13.25 -8.16
CA CYS A 74 10.84 12.75 -6.83
C CYS A 74 11.92 11.67 -6.97
N PRO A 75 13.19 12.03 -7.27
CA PRO A 75 14.22 11.06 -7.61
C PRO A 75 14.47 10.02 -6.51
N ASP A 76 14.35 10.40 -5.25
CA ASP A 76 14.72 9.55 -4.11
C ASP A 76 13.53 8.86 -3.43
N VAL A 77 12.27 9.20 -3.79
CA VAL A 77 11.09 8.61 -3.15
C VAL A 77 11.09 7.09 -3.30
N ILE A 78 10.62 6.38 -2.29
CA ILE A 78 10.46 4.93 -2.37
C ILE A 78 9.20 4.63 -3.20
N ILE A 79 9.38 4.05 -4.38
CA ILE A 79 8.30 3.61 -5.25
C ILE A 79 7.90 2.19 -4.85
N ASN A 80 6.62 2.00 -4.57
CA ASN A 80 6.00 0.74 -4.23
C ASN A 80 4.88 0.41 -5.23
N TYR A 81 5.04 -0.63 -6.03
CA TYR A 81 4.01 -1.05 -6.99
C TYR A 81 3.11 -2.13 -6.44
N SER A 82 1.81 -2.00 -6.72
CA SER A 82 0.85 -3.08 -6.47
C SER A 82 1.06 -4.25 -7.44
N THR A 83 0.88 -5.47 -6.92
CA THR A 83 0.77 -6.70 -7.71
C THR A 83 -0.62 -7.33 -7.58
N GLY A 84 -1.57 -6.63 -6.95
CA GLY A 84 -2.92 -7.14 -6.69
C GLY A 84 -3.81 -7.04 -7.91
N ALA A 85 -4.32 -8.17 -8.39
CA ALA A 85 -5.35 -8.24 -9.41
C ALA A 85 -6.24 -9.47 -9.20
N ILE A 86 -7.48 -9.38 -9.65
CA ILE A 86 -8.44 -10.49 -9.64
C ILE A 86 -8.71 -10.93 -11.06
N GLY A 87 -8.67 -12.25 -11.29
CA GLY A 87 -8.92 -12.83 -12.62
C GLY A 87 -7.74 -12.78 -13.59
N LEU A 88 -6.55 -12.38 -13.13
CA LEU A 88 -5.31 -12.45 -13.89
C LEU A 88 -4.35 -13.50 -13.32
N SER A 89 -3.55 -14.11 -14.18
CA SER A 89 -2.46 -14.99 -13.76
C SER A 89 -1.42 -14.22 -12.93
N VAL A 90 -0.66 -14.92 -12.12
CA VAL A 90 0.41 -14.30 -11.33
C VAL A 90 1.47 -13.66 -12.23
N GLU A 91 1.78 -14.28 -13.36
CA GLU A 91 2.75 -13.79 -14.33
C GLU A 91 2.32 -12.43 -14.91
N GLU A 92 1.04 -12.30 -15.28
CA GLU A 92 0.50 -11.03 -15.78
C GLU A 92 0.54 -9.92 -14.72
N ARG A 93 0.29 -10.28 -13.47
CA ARG A 93 0.28 -9.33 -12.34
C ARG A 93 1.65 -8.75 -12.02
N ILE A 94 2.72 -9.51 -12.24
CA ILE A 94 4.08 -9.15 -11.80
C ILE A 94 5.08 -8.91 -12.93
N LYS A 95 4.70 -9.08 -14.20
CA LYS A 95 5.61 -8.95 -15.36
C LYS A 95 6.33 -7.60 -15.46
N HIS A 96 5.77 -6.53 -14.86
CA HIS A 96 6.36 -5.21 -14.84
C HIS A 96 7.52 -5.08 -13.85
N LEU A 97 7.59 -5.93 -12.81
CA LEU A 97 8.59 -5.81 -11.74
C LEU A 97 10.04 -5.92 -12.22
N PRO A 98 10.43 -6.93 -13.04
CA PRO A 98 11.80 -7.02 -13.54
C PRO A 98 12.21 -5.88 -14.45
N ALA A 99 11.26 -5.27 -15.17
CA ALA A 99 11.53 -4.16 -16.09
C ALA A 99 11.70 -2.83 -15.36
N THR A 100 10.82 -2.55 -14.39
CA THR A 100 10.81 -1.25 -13.69
C THR A 100 11.66 -1.21 -12.42
N LYS A 101 11.93 -2.39 -11.82
CA LYS A 101 12.69 -2.54 -10.57
C LYS A 101 12.34 -1.46 -9.53
N PRO A 102 11.07 -1.40 -9.07
CA PRO A 102 10.70 -0.46 -8.02
C PRO A 102 11.47 -0.76 -6.73
N ASP A 103 11.55 0.19 -5.82
CA ASP A 103 12.18 -0.02 -4.52
C ASP A 103 11.47 -1.08 -3.69
N MET A 104 10.13 -1.09 -3.75
CA MET A 104 9.24 -2.02 -3.07
C MET A 104 8.14 -2.51 -4.02
N ALA A 105 7.56 -3.63 -3.69
CA ALA A 105 6.29 -4.04 -4.29
C ALA A 105 5.42 -4.74 -3.25
N ALA A 106 4.12 -4.44 -3.28
CA ALA A 106 3.13 -5.07 -2.43
C ALA A 106 2.76 -6.44 -3.00
N PHE A 107 2.65 -7.46 -2.13
CA PHE A 107 2.06 -8.73 -2.48
C PHE A 107 1.11 -9.23 -1.39
N ASN A 108 0.01 -9.83 -1.84
CA ASN A 108 -1.11 -10.15 -0.97
C ASN A 108 -0.90 -11.54 -0.36
N MET A 109 -0.84 -11.61 0.97
CA MET A 109 -0.34 -12.76 1.73
C MET A 109 -1.31 -13.93 1.88
N GLY A 110 -2.38 -13.99 1.09
CA GLY A 110 -3.30 -15.13 1.11
C GLY A 110 -4.53 -14.92 0.25
N SER A 111 -5.19 -16.02 -0.07
CA SER A 111 -6.44 -16.03 -0.81
C SER A 111 -7.61 -15.67 0.10
N MET A 112 -8.57 -14.92 -0.43
CA MET A 112 -9.78 -14.53 0.30
C MET A 112 -10.93 -14.24 -0.66
N ASN A 113 -12.16 -14.24 -0.15
CA ASN A 113 -13.26 -13.63 -0.86
C ASN A 113 -13.02 -12.12 -0.94
N TYR A 114 -13.33 -11.51 -2.08
CA TYR A 114 -13.26 -10.07 -2.26
C TYR A 114 -14.54 -9.58 -2.93
N GLY A 115 -15.06 -8.43 -2.53
CA GLY A 115 -16.27 -7.92 -3.16
C GLY A 115 -16.71 -6.55 -2.69
N ILE A 116 -17.63 -5.97 -3.44
CA ILE A 116 -18.28 -4.70 -3.12
C ILE A 116 -19.75 -4.98 -2.85
N TYR A 117 -20.14 -4.92 -1.59
CA TYR A 117 -21.50 -5.18 -1.13
C TYR A 117 -22.23 -3.90 -0.77
N SER A 118 -23.44 -3.73 -1.27
CA SER A 118 -24.33 -2.64 -0.89
C SER A 118 -25.29 -3.06 0.21
N LYS A 119 -25.17 -2.47 1.38
CA LYS A 119 -26.13 -2.65 2.48
C LYS A 119 -27.54 -2.13 2.12
N ARG A 120 -27.62 -1.09 1.26
CA ARG A 120 -28.88 -0.47 0.84
C ARG A 120 -29.66 -1.40 -0.08
N SER A 121 -29.03 -1.91 -1.14
CA SER A 121 -29.67 -2.82 -2.11
C SER A 121 -29.63 -4.29 -1.67
N LYS A 122 -28.84 -4.63 -0.64
CA LYS A 122 -28.57 -6.00 -0.17
C LYS A 122 -28.02 -6.91 -1.28
N GLN A 123 -27.19 -6.35 -2.16
CA GLN A 123 -26.61 -7.05 -3.30
C GLN A 123 -25.12 -6.77 -3.42
N PHE A 124 -24.38 -7.71 -3.99
CA PHE A 124 -23.02 -7.46 -4.46
C PHE A 124 -23.07 -6.75 -5.81
N TYR A 125 -22.38 -5.62 -5.91
CA TYR A 125 -22.09 -5.00 -7.21
C TYR A 125 -21.07 -5.84 -7.98
N TRP A 126 -20.14 -6.43 -7.24
CA TRP A 126 -19.13 -7.32 -7.73
C TRP A 126 -18.62 -8.20 -6.60
N ASN A 127 -18.25 -9.45 -6.91
CA ASN A 127 -17.58 -10.35 -5.97
C ASN A 127 -16.71 -11.36 -6.74
N GLY A 128 -15.67 -11.88 -6.07
CA GLY A 128 -14.77 -12.87 -6.64
C GLY A 128 -13.83 -13.44 -5.57
N ILE A 129 -12.97 -14.34 -6.00
CA ILE A 129 -11.88 -14.85 -5.17
C ILE A 129 -10.61 -14.06 -5.51
N PHE A 130 -10.01 -13.45 -4.50
CA PHE A 130 -8.66 -12.90 -4.62
C PHE A 130 -7.67 -14.02 -4.33
N GLU A 131 -7.14 -14.61 -5.39
CA GLU A 131 -6.37 -15.84 -5.32
C GLU A 131 -4.88 -15.54 -5.10
N ASN A 132 -4.31 -16.05 -4.00
CA ASN A 132 -2.91 -15.93 -3.63
C ASN A 132 -2.52 -17.18 -2.84
N SER A 133 -2.34 -18.32 -3.55
CA SER A 133 -1.90 -19.59 -2.98
C SER A 133 -0.45 -19.52 -2.49
N PHE A 134 0.00 -20.49 -1.72
CA PHE A 134 1.41 -20.57 -1.32
C PHE A 134 2.36 -20.63 -2.52
N ASP A 135 2.00 -21.33 -3.59
CA ASP A 135 2.80 -21.35 -4.82
C ASP A 135 2.92 -19.95 -5.44
N THR A 136 1.81 -19.19 -5.46
CA THR A 136 1.81 -17.79 -5.87
C THR A 136 2.73 -16.94 -4.98
N LEU A 137 2.65 -17.09 -3.66
CA LEU A 137 3.48 -16.34 -2.71
C LEU A 137 4.97 -16.65 -2.91
N ILE A 138 5.33 -17.93 -3.07
CA ILE A 138 6.70 -18.36 -3.32
C ILE A 138 7.23 -17.78 -4.64
N HIS A 139 6.43 -17.82 -5.68
CA HIS A 139 6.81 -17.27 -6.99
C HIS A 139 7.04 -15.76 -6.93
N VAL A 140 6.08 -15.01 -6.39
CA VAL A 140 6.14 -13.54 -6.30
C VAL A 140 7.35 -13.09 -5.47
N VAL A 141 7.58 -13.67 -4.29
CA VAL A 141 8.70 -13.26 -3.45
C VAL A 141 10.06 -13.58 -4.08
N LYS A 142 10.17 -14.68 -4.85
CA LYS A 142 11.39 -14.98 -5.61
C LYS A 142 11.66 -13.93 -6.66
N VAL A 143 10.65 -13.58 -7.48
CA VAL A 143 10.80 -12.51 -8.50
C VAL A 143 11.20 -11.19 -7.85
N MET A 144 10.61 -10.82 -6.70
CA MET A 144 10.98 -9.59 -5.99
C MET A 144 12.44 -9.64 -5.51
N THR A 145 12.85 -10.71 -4.83
CA THR A 145 14.20 -10.82 -4.26
C THR A 145 15.29 -10.92 -5.31
N GLU A 146 15.05 -11.64 -6.41
CA GLU A 146 15.97 -11.74 -7.56
C GLU A 146 16.18 -10.39 -8.26
N ASN A 147 15.23 -9.46 -8.15
CA ASN A 147 15.31 -8.12 -8.72
C ASN A 147 15.65 -7.03 -7.69
N ASN A 148 16.04 -7.39 -6.46
CA ASN A 148 16.36 -6.48 -5.35
C ASN A 148 15.17 -5.59 -4.93
N ILE A 149 13.94 -6.04 -5.11
CA ILE A 149 12.71 -5.36 -4.71
C ILE A 149 12.35 -5.77 -3.29
N CYS A 150 12.15 -4.79 -2.40
CA CYS A 150 11.74 -5.04 -1.02
C CYS A 150 10.28 -5.49 -0.96
N PRO A 151 9.94 -6.68 -0.41
CA PRO A 151 8.57 -7.14 -0.33
C PRO A 151 7.76 -6.39 0.73
N GLU A 152 6.58 -5.89 0.35
CA GLU A 152 5.55 -5.42 1.26
C GLU A 152 4.43 -6.46 1.36
N MET A 153 4.31 -7.12 2.50
CA MET A 153 3.33 -8.17 2.74
C MET A 153 1.99 -7.58 3.17
N GLU A 154 1.03 -7.49 2.26
CA GLU A 154 -0.33 -7.04 2.56
C GLU A 154 -1.15 -8.16 3.19
N CYS A 155 -1.48 -8.00 4.46
CA CYS A 155 -2.18 -8.96 5.30
C CYS A 155 -3.60 -8.48 5.59
N PHE A 156 -4.59 -9.10 4.98
CA PHE A 156 -6.02 -8.75 5.13
C PHE A 156 -6.68 -9.45 6.31
N ASP A 157 -6.00 -10.42 6.92
CA ASP A 157 -6.44 -11.15 8.10
C ASP A 157 -5.23 -11.70 8.87
N THR A 158 -5.43 -12.19 10.09
CA THR A 158 -4.37 -12.79 10.92
C THR A 158 -3.73 -14.01 10.28
N GLY A 159 -4.51 -14.82 9.57
CA GLY A 159 -3.98 -15.96 8.80
C GLY A 159 -2.97 -15.54 7.74
N HIS A 160 -3.15 -14.37 7.13
CA HIS A 160 -2.21 -13.83 6.15
C HIS A 160 -0.86 -13.46 6.77
N ILE A 161 -0.83 -12.96 8.01
CA ILE A 161 0.42 -12.68 8.75
C ILE A 161 1.18 -13.98 8.95
N ARG A 162 0.47 -15.06 9.32
CA ARG A 162 1.06 -16.35 9.55
C ARG A 162 1.62 -17.01 8.28
N ASN A 163 1.06 -16.72 7.11
CA ASN A 163 1.56 -17.23 5.83
C ASN A 163 3.00 -16.78 5.51
N ALA A 164 3.55 -15.82 6.24
CA ALA A 164 4.96 -15.45 6.15
C ALA A 164 5.91 -16.46 6.82
N GLU A 165 5.43 -17.31 7.75
CA GLU A 165 6.26 -18.28 8.48
C GLU A 165 6.97 -19.25 7.52
N PRO A 166 6.25 -20.01 6.67
CA PRO A 166 6.89 -20.95 5.75
C PRO A 166 7.85 -20.28 4.77
N LEU A 167 7.53 -19.07 4.29
CA LEU A 167 8.42 -18.31 3.40
C LEU A 167 9.72 -17.90 4.10
N ARG A 168 9.64 -17.60 5.39
CA ARG A 168 10.81 -17.29 6.22
C ARG A 168 11.64 -18.54 6.49
N ASP A 169 11.01 -19.66 6.82
CA ASP A 169 11.68 -20.96 7.06
C ASP A 169 12.41 -21.44 5.80
N MET A 170 11.85 -21.19 4.63
CA MET A 170 12.48 -21.45 3.33
C MET A 170 13.62 -20.47 2.99
N GLY A 171 13.84 -19.43 3.81
CA GLY A 171 14.84 -18.39 3.53
C GLY A 171 14.48 -17.45 2.36
N LEU A 172 13.21 -17.40 1.96
CA LEU A 172 12.75 -16.60 0.83
C LEU A 172 12.45 -15.15 1.20
N LEU A 173 12.07 -14.88 2.47
CA LEU A 173 11.77 -13.51 2.91
C LEU A 173 13.06 -12.81 3.38
N PRO A 174 13.41 -11.66 2.80
CA PRO A 174 14.51 -10.85 3.29
C PRO A 174 14.18 -10.22 4.65
N LYS A 175 15.22 -9.87 5.43
CA LYS A 175 15.05 -9.32 6.78
C LYS A 175 14.31 -7.97 6.83
N ASN A 176 14.26 -7.25 5.72
CA ASN A 176 13.58 -5.97 5.58
C ASN A 176 12.18 -6.09 4.96
N ALA A 177 11.66 -7.30 4.76
CA ALA A 177 10.26 -7.47 4.36
C ALA A 177 9.32 -6.82 5.40
N THR A 178 8.34 -6.08 4.92
CA THR A 178 7.44 -5.26 5.77
C THR A 178 6.04 -5.88 5.83
N TYR A 179 5.33 -5.65 6.95
CA TYR A 179 3.94 -6.06 7.12
C TYR A 179 3.00 -4.88 6.96
N SER A 180 2.02 -4.99 6.08
CA SER A 180 0.94 -4.03 5.91
C SER A 180 -0.38 -4.65 6.35
N LEU A 181 -0.93 -4.17 7.46
CA LEU A 181 -2.17 -4.68 8.07
C LEU A 181 -3.36 -4.00 7.40
N VAL A 182 -3.94 -4.67 6.40
CA VAL A 182 -5.02 -4.13 5.57
C VAL A 182 -6.36 -4.45 6.20
N MET A 183 -7.16 -3.43 6.49
CA MET A 183 -8.41 -3.57 7.22
C MET A 183 -9.58 -2.89 6.53
N GLY A 184 -10.78 -3.46 6.70
CA GLY A 184 -12.02 -2.85 6.22
C GLY A 184 -12.43 -3.24 4.81
N VAL A 185 -11.69 -4.13 4.17
CA VAL A 185 -12.07 -4.74 2.89
C VAL A 185 -13.05 -5.88 3.13
N MET A 186 -14.08 -6.01 2.26
CA MET A 186 -15.02 -7.12 2.34
C MET A 186 -14.29 -8.45 2.05
N GLY A 187 -14.43 -9.40 2.98
CA GLY A 187 -13.72 -10.69 2.96
C GLY A 187 -12.48 -10.73 3.84
N GLY A 188 -11.93 -9.58 4.25
CA GLY A 188 -10.86 -9.45 5.23
C GLY A 188 -11.36 -9.06 6.62
N ILE A 189 -10.42 -8.77 7.53
CA ILE A 189 -10.73 -8.42 8.91
C ILE A 189 -11.43 -7.05 9.00
N PRO A 190 -12.49 -6.90 9.82
CA PRO A 190 -13.16 -5.61 10.01
C PRO A 190 -12.23 -4.55 10.63
N ALA A 191 -12.37 -3.30 10.17
CA ALA A 191 -11.62 -2.15 10.69
C ALA A 191 -12.14 -1.73 12.07
N THR A 192 -11.64 -2.37 13.13
CA THR A 192 -11.90 -2.02 14.52
C THR A 192 -10.59 -1.92 15.33
N PRO A 193 -10.57 -1.15 16.44
CA PRO A 193 -9.40 -1.06 17.31
C PRO A 193 -8.93 -2.43 17.83
N GLU A 194 -9.86 -3.29 18.23
CA GLU A 194 -9.58 -4.62 18.79
C GLU A 194 -8.88 -5.50 17.75
N ASN A 195 -9.38 -5.47 16.50
CA ASN A 195 -8.82 -6.25 15.40
C ASN A 195 -7.42 -5.74 15.01
N LEU A 196 -7.22 -4.42 14.99
CA LEU A 196 -5.88 -3.85 14.74
C LEU A 196 -4.88 -4.31 15.81
N ILE A 197 -5.25 -4.18 17.09
CA ILE A 197 -4.40 -4.61 18.21
C ILE A 197 -4.14 -6.13 18.12
N HIS A 198 -5.15 -6.91 17.74
CA HIS A 198 -5.01 -8.35 17.56
C HIS A 198 -3.99 -8.67 16.44
N GLN A 199 -4.09 -8.02 15.28
CA GLN A 199 -3.12 -8.21 14.19
C GLN A 199 -1.71 -7.78 14.58
N ILE A 200 -1.55 -6.61 15.24
CA ILE A 200 -0.23 -6.13 15.69
C ILE A 200 0.48 -7.17 16.57
N LYS A 201 -0.25 -7.85 17.45
CA LYS A 201 0.29 -8.90 18.33
C LYS A 201 0.74 -10.16 17.57
N GLN A 202 0.31 -10.36 16.32
CA GLN A 202 0.73 -11.48 15.48
C GLN A 202 1.97 -11.14 14.64
N VAL A 203 2.27 -9.86 14.45
CA VAL A 203 3.48 -9.43 13.72
C VAL A 203 4.71 -9.81 14.57
N PRO A 204 5.71 -10.49 13.98
CA PRO A 204 6.91 -10.86 14.71
C PRO A 204 7.65 -9.66 15.26
N GLU A 205 8.15 -9.79 16.48
CA GLU A 205 8.91 -8.72 17.17
C GLU A 205 10.08 -8.22 16.32
N GLY A 206 10.27 -6.91 16.29
CA GLY A 206 11.33 -6.27 15.51
C GLY A 206 11.02 -6.11 14.02
N SER A 207 9.89 -6.63 13.54
CA SER A 207 9.46 -6.40 12.16
C SER A 207 8.93 -4.98 11.96
N PHE A 208 9.13 -4.45 10.76
CA PHE A 208 8.48 -3.23 10.33
C PHE A 208 7.01 -3.53 9.99
N TRP A 209 6.11 -2.66 10.43
CA TRP A 209 4.69 -2.77 10.09
C TRP A 209 4.00 -1.42 9.95
N GLN A 210 2.94 -1.40 9.15
CA GLN A 210 2.03 -0.26 9.00
C GLN A 210 0.57 -0.71 8.96
N SER A 211 -0.35 0.17 9.31
CA SER A 211 -1.78 -0.03 9.08
C SER A 211 -2.19 0.56 7.72
N ILE A 212 -3.04 -0.17 7.00
CA ILE A 212 -3.75 0.27 5.80
C ILE A 212 -5.23 0.11 6.09
N VAL A 213 -5.97 1.20 6.15
CA VAL A 213 -7.37 1.15 6.55
C VAL A 213 -8.25 1.76 5.47
N ILE A 214 -9.13 0.94 4.93
CA ILE A 214 -10.02 1.35 3.85
C ILE A 214 -11.22 2.11 4.41
N SER A 215 -11.52 3.26 3.80
CA SER A 215 -12.66 4.12 4.14
C SER A 215 -12.49 4.92 5.45
N ARG A 216 -13.59 5.46 5.95
CA ARG A 216 -13.65 6.53 7.00
C ARG A 216 -13.07 6.17 8.36
N LYS A 217 -12.83 4.88 8.64
CA LYS A 217 -12.17 4.43 9.88
C LYS A 217 -10.65 4.65 9.87
N GLN A 218 -10.09 5.05 8.73
CA GLN A 218 -8.66 5.22 8.54
C GLN A 218 -8.03 6.11 9.63
N TRP A 219 -8.55 7.30 9.84
CA TRP A 219 -7.95 8.26 10.76
C TRP A 219 -7.89 7.77 12.21
N GLN A 220 -8.96 7.11 12.67
CA GLN A 220 -9.02 6.56 14.03
C GLN A 220 -7.99 5.44 14.22
N LEU A 221 -7.90 4.51 13.25
CA LEU A 221 -6.99 3.38 13.36
C LEU A 221 -5.53 3.78 13.08
N SER A 222 -5.30 4.77 12.20
CA SER A 222 -3.97 5.36 12.00
C SER A 222 -3.43 6.01 13.29
N ALA A 223 -4.31 6.69 14.07
CA ALA A 223 -3.92 7.24 15.37
C ALA A 223 -3.51 6.14 16.35
N ILE A 224 -4.24 5.02 16.39
CA ILE A 224 -3.90 3.87 17.23
C ILE A 224 -2.58 3.23 16.76
N ALA A 225 -2.40 3.01 15.46
CA ALA A 225 -1.16 2.46 14.92
C ALA A 225 0.04 3.34 15.28
N ALA A 226 -0.09 4.64 15.12
CA ALA A 226 0.95 5.59 15.48
C ALA A 226 1.26 5.62 17.00
N ALA A 227 0.24 5.52 17.86
CA ALA A 227 0.40 5.44 19.31
C ALA A 227 1.06 4.13 19.77
N MET A 228 0.99 3.07 18.96
CA MET A 228 1.61 1.76 19.21
C MET A 228 2.97 1.60 18.50
N ASP A 229 3.68 2.69 18.20
CA ASP A 229 4.97 2.72 17.51
C ASP A 229 4.96 2.13 16.08
N GLY A 230 3.79 1.94 15.50
CA GLY A 230 3.60 1.53 14.10
C GLY A 230 3.66 2.69 13.12
N ASN A 231 3.43 2.38 11.87
CA ASN A 231 3.36 3.32 10.76
C ASN A 231 1.98 3.23 10.11
N PHE A 232 1.66 4.12 9.17
CA PHE A 232 0.39 4.02 8.48
C PHE A 232 0.45 4.60 7.05
N ARG A 233 -0.52 4.17 6.26
CA ARG A 233 -0.72 4.60 4.88
C ARG A 233 -2.00 5.44 4.79
N VAL A 234 -1.93 6.51 4.00
CA VAL A 234 -3.07 7.37 3.64
C VAL A 234 -3.10 7.59 2.14
N GLY A 235 -4.13 8.24 1.61
CA GLY A 235 -4.21 8.61 0.21
C GLY A 235 -5.55 8.27 -0.44
N LEU A 236 -5.74 8.73 -1.67
CA LEU A 236 -7.00 8.64 -2.42
C LEU A 236 -7.39 7.20 -2.80
N GLU A 237 -6.46 6.25 -2.72
CA GLU A 237 -6.77 4.83 -2.86
C GLU A 237 -7.59 4.30 -1.69
N ASP A 238 -7.16 4.63 -0.46
CA ASP A 238 -7.69 4.02 0.76
C ASP A 238 -8.91 4.80 1.31
N ASN A 239 -8.86 6.13 1.25
CA ASN A 239 -9.91 6.99 1.76
C ASN A 239 -9.84 8.39 1.14
N PHE A 240 -10.95 8.85 0.54
CA PHE A 240 -11.01 10.21 -0.06
C PHE A 240 -11.30 11.31 0.95
N TYR A 241 -11.63 11.00 2.21
CA TYR A 241 -12.11 11.97 3.17
C TYR A 241 -11.07 12.29 4.22
N LEU A 242 -10.85 13.58 4.42
CA LEU A 242 -10.04 14.12 5.52
C LEU A 242 -10.68 13.84 6.88
N PRO A 243 -9.95 14.02 7.99
CA PRO A 243 -10.53 13.88 9.35
C PRO A 243 -11.75 14.78 9.59
N THR A 244 -11.84 15.91 8.90
CA THR A 244 -12.98 16.83 8.95
C THR A 244 -14.26 16.27 8.30
N GLY A 245 -14.13 15.22 7.48
CA GLY A 245 -15.21 14.66 6.67
C GLY A 245 -15.33 15.26 5.27
N GLU A 246 -14.51 16.27 4.95
CA GLU A 246 -14.42 16.85 3.60
C GLU A 246 -13.65 15.94 2.66
N MET A 247 -14.00 15.98 1.37
CA MET A 247 -13.26 15.23 0.36
C MET A 247 -11.92 15.91 0.09
N ALA A 248 -10.84 15.14 0.17
CA ALA A 248 -9.50 15.60 -0.16
C ALA A 248 -9.40 15.92 -1.67
N LYS A 249 -8.66 16.96 -1.99
CA LYS A 249 -8.41 17.41 -3.37
C LYS A 249 -7.13 16.85 -3.97
N SER A 250 -6.29 16.21 -3.14
CA SER A 250 -5.03 15.59 -3.56
C SER A 250 -4.54 14.58 -2.53
N ASN A 251 -3.60 13.73 -2.93
CA ASN A 251 -2.86 12.89 -1.99
C ASN A 251 -2.03 13.72 -1.00
N GLY A 252 -1.55 14.90 -1.42
CA GLY A 252 -0.83 15.82 -0.54
C GLY A 252 -1.66 16.24 0.67
N GLU A 253 -2.96 16.55 0.50
CA GLU A 253 -3.86 16.88 1.63
C GLU A 253 -4.05 15.69 2.59
N CYS A 254 -4.17 14.47 2.05
CA CYS A 254 -4.25 13.26 2.88
C CYS A 254 -2.97 13.06 3.70
N VAL A 255 -1.80 13.25 3.07
CA VAL A 255 -0.50 13.12 3.72
C VAL A 255 -0.29 14.20 4.78
N GLU A 256 -0.63 15.46 4.50
CA GLU A 256 -0.54 16.56 5.48
C GLU A 256 -1.41 16.30 6.71
N ALA A 257 -2.64 15.79 6.51
CA ALA A 257 -3.50 15.38 7.62
C ALA A 257 -2.87 14.23 8.43
N GLY A 258 -2.26 13.25 7.76
CA GLY A 258 -1.54 12.16 8.41
C GLY A 258 -0.31 12.64 9.18
N ALA A 259 0.48 13.53 8.59
CA ALA A 259 1.66 14.12 9.23
C ALA A 259 1.25 14.96 10.47
N THR A 260 0.15 15.71 10.36
CA THR A 260 -0.40 16.46 11.49
C THR A 260 -0.84 15.53 12.61
N LEU A 261 -1.56 14.44 12.30
CA LEU A 261 -1.96 13.43 13.28
C LEU A 261 -0.75 12.84 14.03
N ALA A 262 0.32 12.48 13.32
CA ALA A 262 1.54 11.94 13.90
C ALA A 262 2.22 12.95 14.86
N ARG A 263 2.33 14.21 14.42
CA ARG A 263 2.92 15.29 15.25
C ARG A 263 2.10 15.56 16.53
N MET A 264 0.76 15.52 16.45
CA MET A 264 -0.13 15.72 17.61
C MET A 264 0.08 14.67 18.71
N ILE A 265 0.52 13.46 18.38
CA ILE A 265 0.87 12.42 19.35
C ILE A 265 2.37 12.37 19.65
N GLY A 266 3.13 13.37 19.23
CA GLY A 266 4.56 13.52 19.53
C GLY A 266 5.49 12.67 18.65
N ARG A 267 5.05 12.21 17.47
CA ARG A 267 5.90 11.47 16.53
C ARG A 267 6.36 12.34 15.37
N GLU A 268 7.67 12.37 15.14
CA GLU A 268 8.26 12.97 13.95
C GLU A 268 8.09 12.06 12.74
N ILE A 269 7.91 12.67 11.55
CA ILE A 269 7.87 11.95 10.29
C ILE A 269 9.29 11.67 9.80
N ALA A 270 9.53 10.44 9.38
CA ALA A 270 10.81 10.04 8.77
C ALA A 270 10.95 10.65 7.37
N THR A 271 12.11 11.24 7.09
CA THR A 271 12.47 11.65 5.73
C THR A 271 12.65 10.45 4.81
N ILE A 272 12.70 10.66 3.50
CA ILE A 272 12.97 9.59 2.53
C ILE A 272 14.29 8.88 2.85
N ALA A 273 15.36 9.64 3.14
CA ALA A 273 16.66 9.06 3.47
C ALA A 273 16.62 8.19 4.73
N GLU A 274 15.98 8.69 5.80
CA GLU A 274 15.80 7.92 7.04
C GLU A 274 14.92 6.68 6.82
N THR A 275 13.88 6.78 5.98
CA THR A 275 13.04 5.63 5.64
C THR A 275 13.82 4.56 4.89
N ARG A 276 14.66 4.95 3.92
CA ARG A 276 15.53 4.01 3.21
C ARG A 276 16.51 3.31 4.16
N GLU A 277 17.11 4.06 5.08
CA GLU A 277 17.99 3.49 6.11
C GLU A 277 17.23 2.50 7.03
N MET A 278 16.07 2.90 7.55
CA MET A 278 15.24 2.07 8.43
C MET A 278 14.80 0.77 7.75
N LEU A 279 14.41 0.83 6.48
CA LEU A 279 13.97 -0.33 5.68
C LEU A 279 15.11 -1.04 4.95
N LYS A 280 16.35 -0.53 5.04
CA LYS A 280 17.53 -1.06 4.31
C LYS A 280 17.29 -1.18 2.80
N ILE A 281 16.65 -0.16 2.24
CA ILE A 281 16.39 -0.05 0.80
C ILE A 281 17.47 0.84 0.20
N PRO A 282 18.36 0.29 -0.66
CA PRO A 282 19.38 1.10 -1.33
C PRO A 282 18.72 2.11 -2.28
N LEU A 283 19.46 3.17 -2.62
CA LEU A 283 19.12 3.99 -3.77
C LEU A 283 19.30 3.12 -5.03
N ASN A 284 18.27 2.98 -5.83
CA ASN A 284 18.41 2.37 -7.14
C ASN A 284 19.18 3.35 -8.03
N SER A 285 20.40 2.95 -8.41
CA SER A 285 21.29 3.70 -9.28
C SER A 285 20.76 3.74 -10.72
#